data_be50c57ad6ad8ce17efe9451d57176e5
#
_entry.id   be50c57ad6ad8ce17efe9451d57176e5
#
_cell.length_a   1.000
_cell.length_b   1.000
_cell.length_c   1.000
_cell.angle_alpha   90.00
_cell.angle_beta   90.00
_cell.angle_gamma   90.00
#
_symmetry.space_group_name_H-M   'P 1'
#
loop_
_entity.id
_entity.type
_entity.pdbx_description
1 polymer ?
#
loop_
_entity_poly.entity_id
_entity_poly.type
_entity_poly.pdbx_seq_one_letter_code
_entity_poly.pdbx_strand_id
1 'polypeptide(L)'
;VAMAELLLSGCTTSSDHLYLYPNGVRLDDSIEAAQAIGMRFVAARGSMSVGESGGGLPPDALVEREDAVLADSQRLIERWHDPAHGAMVQIALAPCSPFSVSPALMRESAALARSYAPRFGARGVRLHTHLAENDHDVAYSRATFNRTPAEYAQDLGWLGDDVWHAHCVRLDEPGIGLFAASRTGVAHCPCSNMRLASG
;
A
#
# COMPACT_ATOMS: atom_id res chain seq x y z
N VAL A 1 -8.32 15.04 -13.05
CA VAL A 1 -7.39 16.18 -13.13
C VAL A 1 -5.97 15.70 -12.84
N ALA A 2 -5.63 15.16 -11.64
CA ALA A 2 -4.27 14.79 -11.26
C ALA A 2 -3.57 13.86 -12.28
N MET A 3 -4.23 12.80 -12.73
CA MET A 3 -3.67 11.90 -13.76
C MET A 3 -3.39 12.62 -15.09
N ALA A 4 -4.25 13.56 -15.48
CA ALA A 4 -4.02 14.35 -16.69
C ALA A 4 -2.79 15.27 -16.57
N GLU A 5 -2.59 15.89 -15.41
CA GLU A 5 -1.40 16.69 -15.12
C GLU A 5 -0.12 15.83 -15.13
N LEU A 6 -0.19 14.62 -14.57
CA LEU A 6 0.92 13.67 -14.65
C LEU A 6 1.27 13.31 -16.08
N LEU A 7 0.29 12.98 -16.93
CA LEU A 7 0.52 12.68 -18.35
C LEU A 7 1.13 13.89 -19.10
N LEU A 8 0.62 15.09 -18.85
CA LEU A 8 1.17 16.32 -19.45
C LEU A 8 2.60 16.61 -19.00
N SER A 9 3.00 16.16 -17.81
CA SER A 9 4.37 16.26 -17.32
C SER A 9 5.31 15.18 -17.88
N GLY A 10 4.78 14.22 -18.67
CA GLY A 10 5.55 13.11 -19.23
C GLY A 10 5.51 11.83 -18.37
N CYS A 11 4.75 11.81 -17.28
CA CYS A 11 4.58 10.63 -16.44
C CYS A 11 3.54 9.70 -17.07
N THR A 12 3.97 8.54 -17.57
CA THR A 12 3.09 7.59 -18.27
C THR A 12 2.59 6.44 -17.39
N THR A 13 3.08 6.33 -16.16
CA THR A 13 2.69 5.31 -15.21
C THR A 13 2.56 5.93 -13.83
N SER A 14 1.46 5.70 -13.14
CA SER A 14 1.28 6.14 -11.76
C SER A 14 0.72 5.02 -10.88
N SER A 15 0.87 5.19 -9.58
CA SER A 15 0.16 4.43 -8.56
C SER A 15 -0.61 5.40 -7.69
N ASP A 16 -1.77 4.97 -7.20
CA ASP A 16 -2.55 5.68 -6.21
C ASP A 16 -2.76 4.78 -4.99
N HIS A 17 -2.65 5.34 -3.80
CA HIS A 17 -2.94 4.65 -2.56
C HIS A 17 -4.27 5.17 -2.01
N LEU A 18 -5.38 4.67 -2.55
CA LEU A 18 -6.72 5.07 -2.15
C LEU A 18 -7.17 4.28 -0.91
N TYR A 19 -7.26 4.92 0.23
CA TYR A 19 -7.71 4.35 1.51
C TYR A 19 -8.83 5.13 2.18
N LEU A 20 -9.39 6.13 1.47
CA LEU A 20 -10.57 6.90 1.87
C LEU A 20 -11.59 6.86 0.74
N TYR A 21 -12.82 6.54 1.08
CA TYR A 21 -13.93 6.35 0.11
C TYR A 21 -15.09 7.30 0.40
N PRO A 22 -14.88 8.65 0.35
CA PRO A 22 -15.93 9.61 0.65
C PRO A 22 -17.00 9.59 -0.46
N ASN A 23 -18.25 9.87 -0.07
CA ASN A 23 -19.36 10.04 -1.00
C ASN A 23 -19.64 8.83 -1.91
N GLY A 24 -19.26 7.62 -1.46
CA GLY A 24 -19.47 6.39 -2.21
C GLY A 24 -18.50 6.17 -3.38
N VAL A 25 -17.41 6.94 -3.47
CA VAL A 25 -16.34 6.71 -4.45
C VAL A 25 -15.74 5.32 -4.27
N ARG A 26 -15.35 4.71 -5.37
CA ARG A 26 -14.71 3.37 -5.39
C ARG A 26 -13.40 3.43 -6.15
N LEU A 27 -12.52 2.48 -5.88
CA LEU A 27 -11.28 2.36 -6.65
C LEU A 27 -11.55 2.10 -8.14
N ASP A 28 -12.69 1.47 -8.47
CA ASP A 28 -13.19 1.30 -9.84
C ASP A 28 -13.27 2.64 -10.58
N ASP A 29 -13.72 3.72 -9.95
CA ASP A 29 -13.84 5.04 -10.58
C ASP A 29 -12.48 5.60 -11.00
N SER A 30 -11.44 5.40 -10.16
CA SER A 30 -10.07 5.78 -10.48
C SER A 30 -9.49 4.94 -11.61
N ILE A 31 -9.78 3.64 -11.64
CA ILE A 31 -9.36 2.73 -12.71
C ILE A 31 -10.01 3.12 -14.04
N GLU A 32 -11.33 3.34 -14.06
CA GLU A 32 -12.05 3.76 -15.26
C GLU A 32 -11.54 5.12 -15.76
N ALA A 33 -11.26 6.07 -14.89
CA ALA A 33 -10.66 7.35 -15.24
C ALA A 33 -9.27 7.18 -15.86
N ALA A 34 -8.42 6.31 -15.30
CA ALA A 34 -7.09 6.02 -15.83
C ALA A 34 -7.17 5.40 -17.24
N GLN A 35 -8.09 4.45 -17.44
CA GLN A 35 -8.32 3.83 -18.74
C GLN A 35 -8.81 4.86 -19.78
N ALA A 36 -9.75 5.74 -19.39
CA ALA A 36 -10.33 6.74 -20.29
C ALA A 36 -9.28 7.72 -20.83
N ILE A 37 -8.25 8.05 -20.04
CA ILE A 37 -7.20 8.98 -20.46
C ILE A 37 -5.91 8.29 -20.96
N GLY A 38 -5.86 6.95 -20.93
CA GLY A 38 -4.70 6.17 -21.39
C GLY A 38 -3.52 6.18 -20.41
N MET A 39 -3.76 6.36 -19.10
CA MET A 39 -2.73 6.29 -18.06
C MET A 39 -2.49 4.83 -17.63
N ARG A 40 -1.22 4.38 -17.64
CA ARG A 40 -0.91 3.11 -16.98
C ARG A 40 -1.00 3.30 -15.47
N PHE A 41 -1.77 2.41 -14.82
CA PHE A 41 -2.18 2.65 -13.44
C PHE A 41 -2.03 1.39 -12.56
N VAL A 42 -1.29 1.53 -11.48
CA VAL A 42 -1.27 0.54 -10.39
C VAL A 42 -2.24 1.03 -9.33
N ALA A 43 -3.43 0.48 -9.35
CA ALA A 43 -4.49 0.84 -8.42
C ALA A 43 -4.27 0.11 -7.09
N ALA A 44 -3.85 0.86 -6.06
CA ALA A 44 -3.59 0.30 -4.75
C ALA A 44 -4.85 0.39 -3.88
N ARG A 45 -5.47 -0.78 -3.56
CA ARG A 45 -6.63 -0.89 -2.68
C ARG A 45 -6.17 -0.65 -1.24
N GLY A 46 -6.24 0.61 -0.84
CA GLY A 46 -5.92 1.04 0.52
C GLY A 46 -7.05 0.72 1.49
N SER A 47 -6.73 0.62 2.78
CA SER A 47 -7.70 0.35 3.85
C SER A 47 -7.20 0.82 5.20
N MET A 48 -8.14 1.11 6.09
CA MET A 48 -7.89 1.34 7.51
C MET A 48 -8.92 0.52 8.29
N SER A 49 -8.51 -0.20 9.34
CA SER A 49 -9.38 -1.08 10.13
C SER A 49 -9.29 -0.84 11.64
N VAL A 50 -8.29 -0.09 12.10
CA VAL A 50 -8.10 0.24 13.51
C VAL A 50 -8.21 1.74 13.68
N GLY A 51 -9.33 2.18 14.26
CA GLY A 51 -9.60 3.58 14.56
C GLY A 51 -9.08 4.02 15.93
N GLU A 52 -9.31 5.28 16.27
CA GLU A 52 -8.88 5.87 17.56
C GLU A 52 -9.38 5.07 18.77
N SER A 53 -10.63 4.59 18.75
CA SER A 53 -11.20 3.76 19.83
C SER A 53 -10.48 2.41 19.97
N GLY A 54 -9.85 1.91 18.92
CA GLY A 54 -9.05 0.69 18.89
C GLY A 54 -7.54 0.91 19.12
N GLY A 55 -7.13 2.14 19.43
CA GLY A 55 -5.72 2.51 19.62
C GLY A 55 -4.97 2.83 18.32
N GLY A 56 -5.67 2.95 17.20
CA GLY A 56 -5.13 3.44 15.93
C GLY A 56 -5.14 4.98 15.85
N LEU A 57 -4.70 5.51 14.72
CA LEU A 57 -4.66 6.94 14.47
C LEU A 57 -5.87 7.49 13.69
N PRO A 58 -6.45 6.75 12.73
CA PRO A 58 -7.57 7.28 11.95
C PRO A 58 -8.85 7.41 12.78
N PRO A 59 -9.68 8.44 12.50
CA PRO A 59 -11.03 8.52 13.09
C PRO A 59 -11.85 7.24 12.83
N ASP A 60 -12.63 6.81 13.82
CA ASP A 60 -13.44 5.57 13.73
C ASP A 60 -14.42 5.57 12.53
N ALA A 61 -14.88 6.74 12.11
CA ALA A 61 -15.76 6.88 10.94
C ALA A 61 -15.09 6.54 9.59
N LEU A 62 -13.77 6.42 9.56
CA LEU A 62 -12.99 6.13 8.35
C LEU A 62 -12.50 4.69 8.25
N VAL A 63 -12.75 3.87 9.28
CA VAL A 63 -12.32 2.47 9.27
C VAL A 63 -13.36 1.56 8.61
N GLU A 64 -12.86 0.51 8.00
CA GLU A 64 -13.67 -0.52 7.34
C GLU A 64 -13.57 -1.83 8.12
N ARG A 65 -14.55 -2.71 7.94
CA ARG A 65 -14.49 -4.09 8.42
C ARG A 65 -13.50 -4.89 7.59
N GLU A 66 -12.64 -5.65 8.24
CA GLU A 66 -11.55 -6.39 7.58
C GLU A 66 -12.05 -7.44 6.58
N ASP A 67 -13.17 -8.13 6.89
CA ASP A 67 -13.80 -9.05 5.96
C ASP A 67 -14.29 -8.36 4.67
N ALA A 68 -14.83 -7.16 4.78
CA ALA A 68 -15.25 -6.36 3.63
C ALA A 68 -14.04 -5.86 2.81
N VAL A 69 -12.95 -5.47 3.48
CA VAL A 69 -11.70 -5.07 2.82
C VAL A 69 -11.14 -6.22 1.97
N LEU A 70 -11.06 -7.42 2.54
CA LEU A 70 -10.53 -8.60 1.83
C LEU A 70 -11.44 -9.03 0.68
N ALA A 71 -12.75 -9.04 0.88
CA ALA A 71 -13.71 -9.35 -0.17
C ALA A 71 -13.65 -8.36 -1.34
N ASP A 72 -13.55 -7.05 -1.06
CA ASP A 72 -13.40 -6.03 -2.10
C ASP A 72 -12.04 -6.11 -2.80
N SER A 73 -10.97 -6.41 -2.06
CA SER A 73 -9.63 -6.66 -2.60
C SER A 73 -9.64 -7.82 -3.60
N GLN A 74 -10.26 -8.93 -3.25
CA GLN A 74 -10.42 -10.09 -4.13
C GLN A 74 -11.23 -9.71 -5.39
N ARG A 75 -12.38 -9.04 -5.21
CA ARG A 75 -13.22 -8.56 -6.33
C ARG A 75 -12.44 -7.70 -7.31
N LEU A 76 -11.64 -6.75 -6.81
CA LEU A 76 -10.83 -5.86 -7.64
C LEU A 76 -9.76 -6.61 -8.42
N ILE A 77 -9.06 -7.56 -7.78
CA ILE A 77 -8.07 -8.41 -8.44
C ILE A 77 -8.72 -9.18 -9.58
N GLU A 78 -9.84 -9.86 -9.31
CA GLU A 78 -10.51 -10.71 -10.29
C GLU A 78 -11.10 -9.91 -11.46
N ARG A 79 -11.52 -8.68 -11.22
CA ARG A 79 -12.12 -7.82 -12.24
C ARG A 79 -11.09 -7.07 -13.09
N TRP A 80 -10.02 -6.57 -12.49
CA TRP A 80 -9.20 -5.53 -13.11
C TRP A 80 -7.72 -5.89 -13.29
N HIS A 81 -7.19 -6.87 -12.52
CA HIS A 81 -5.76 -7.14 -12.54
C HIS A 81 -5.32 -7.83 -13.81
N ASP A 82 -4.47 -7.16 -14.58
CA ASP A 82 -3.75 -7.75 -15.71
C ASP A 82 -2.27 -8.00 -15.29
N PRO A 83 -1.83 -9.28 -15.21
CA PRO A 83 -0.48 -9.62 -14.77
C PRO A 83 0.60 -9.36 -15.84
N ALA A 84 0.22 -9.00 -17.07
CA ALA A 84 1.17 -8.82 -18.15
C ALA A 84 2.16 -7.69 -17.85
N HIS A 85 3.39 -7.86 -18.30
CA HIS A 85 4.38 -6.80 -18.18
C HIS A 85 3.95 -5.57 -18.99
N GLY A 86 3.89 -4.40 -18.33
CA GLY A 86 3.44 -3.17 -18.96
C GLY A 86 1.93 -3.06 -19.15
N ALA A 87 1.14 -3.93 -18.51
CA ALA A 87 -0.32 -3.85 -18.50
C ALA A 87 -0.80 -2.45 -18.09
N MET A 88 -1.95 -2.05 -18.65
CA MET A 88 -2.50 -0.73 -18.38
C MET A 88 -3.10 -0.61 -16.97
N VAL A 89 -3.60 -1.72 -16.41
CA VAL A 89 -4.15 -1.74 -15.05
C VAL A 89 -3.60 -2.93 -14.28
N GLN A 90 -3.02 -2.64 -13.13
CA GLN A 90 -2.64 -3.65 -12.14
C GLN A 90 -3.21 -3.29 -10.78
N ILE A 91 -3.60 -4.28 -10.00
CA ILE A 91 -4.06 -4.09 -8.62
C ILE A 91 -2.91 -4.38 -7.66
N ALA A 92 -2.80 -3.57 -6.62
CA ALA A 92 -1.99 -3.85 -5.44
C ALA A 92 -2.86 -3.83 -4.19
N LEU A 93 -2.56 -4.65 -3.19
CA LEU A 93 -3.22 -4.57 -1.89
C LEU A 93 -2.41 -3.67 -0.98
N ALA A 94 -3.08 -2.71 -0.34
CA ALA A 94 -2.40 -1.62 0.29
C ALA A 94 -3.05 -1.16 1.61
N PRO A 95 -3.08 -1.98 2.67
CA PRO A 95 -3.36 -1.46 4.01
C PRO A 95 -2.57 -0.18 4.26
N CYS A 96 -3.21 0.87 4.79
CA CYS A 96 -2.67 2.23 4.79
C CYS A 96 -1.31 2.30 5.49
N SER A 97 -1.22 1.74 6.69
CA SER A 97 0.02 1.69 7.48
C SER A 97 -0.09 0.65 8.58
N PRO A 98 1.02 0.16 9.14
CA PRO A 98 0.99 -0.81 10.25
C PRO A 98 0.28 -0.33 11.52
N PHE A 99 0.02 0.95 11.67
CA PHE A 99 -0.69 1.54 12.83
C PHE A 99 -2.14 1.93 12.53
N SER A 100 -2.63 1.71 11.33
CA SER A 100 -4.01 1.98 10.93
C SER A 100 -4.81 0.73 10.60
N VAL A 101 -4.18 -0.44 10.69
CA VAL A 101 -4.78 -1.74 10.45
C VAL A 101 -4.31 -2.77 11.47
N SER A 102 -5.06 -3.88 11.62
CA SER A 102 -4.63 -4.97 12.49
C SER A 102 -3.46 -5.77 11.89
N PRO A 103 -2.64 -6.43 12.74
CA PRO A 103 -1.65 -7.40 12.26
C PRO A 103 -2.26 -8.56 11.47
N ALA A 104 -3.53 -8.91 11.76
CA ALA A 104 -4.26 -9.94 11.03
C ALA A 104 -4.53 -9.49 9.60
N LEU A 105 -5.10 -8.30 9.39
CA LEU A 105 -5.35 -7.76 8.05
C LEU A 105 -4.07 -7.66 7.20
N MET A 106 -2.96 -7.26 7.82
CA MET A 106 -1.66 -7.23 7.12
C MET A 106 -1.28 -8.62 6.59
N ARG A 107 -1.33 -9.65 7.46
CA ARG A 107 -1.00 -11.02 7.07
C ARG A 107 -1.96 -11.59 6.03
N GLU A 108 -3.25 -11.39 6.22
CA GLU A 108 -4.29 -11.89 5.32
C GLU A 108 -4.22 -11.21 3.95
N SER A 109 -3.93 -9.91 3.90
CA SER A 109 -3.69 -9.20 2.64
C SER A 109 -2.47 -9.75 1.90
N ALA A 110 -1.38 -10.02 2.59
CA ALA A 110 -0.19 -10.63 1.99
C ALA A 110 -0.48 -12.06 1.49
N ALA A 111 -1.20 -12.85 2.27
CA ALA A 111 -1.61 -14.21 1.89
C ALA A 111 -2.54 -14.18 0.67
N LEU A 112 -3.55 -13.30 0.67
CA LEU A 112 -4.47 -13.12 -0.46
C LEU A 112 -3.72 -12.74 -1.73
N ALA A 113 -2.87 -11.72 -1.69
CA ALA A 113 -2.10 -11.28 -2.85
C ALA A 113 -1.25 -12.42 -3.45
N ARG A 114 -0.54 -13.15 -2.59
CA ARG A 114 0.34 -14.25 -3.00
C ARG A 114 -0.41 -15.51 -3.41
N SER A 115 -1.65 -15.69 -3.00
CA SER A 115 -2.50 -16.81 -3.46
C SER A 115 -2.76 -16.79 -4.96
N TYR A 116 -2.59 -15.64 -5.59
CA TYR A 116 -2.71 -15.48 -7.04
C TYR A 116 -1.41 -15.83 -7.82
N ALA A 117 -0.30 -16.12 -7.16
CA ALA A 117 0.95 -16.48 -7.83
C ALA A 117 0.84 -17.66 -8.82
N PRO A 118 0.08 -18.73 -8.56
CA PRO A 118 -0.11 -19.81 -9.52
C PRO A 118 -0.80 -19.35 -10.81
N ARG A 119 -1.65 -18.32 -10.73
CA ARG A 119 -2.40 -17.78 -11.88
C ARG A 119 -1.63 -16.67 -12.59
N PHE A 120 -0.93 -15.81 -11.86
CA PHE A 120 -0.35 -14.58 -12.38
C PHE A 120 1.18 -14.57 -12.41
N GLY A 121 1.83 -15.66 -12.00
CA GLY A 121 3.28 -15.77 -11.90
C GLY A 121 3.84 -15.31 -10.55
N ALA A 122 5.13 -15.48 -10.35
CA ALA A 122 5.79 -15.31 -9.05
C ALA A 122 5.61 -13.93 -8.40
N ARG A 123 5.40 -12.89 -9.18
CA ARG A 123 5.15 -11.53 -8.66
C ARG A 123 3.67 -11.25 -8.39
N GLY A 124 2.75 -12.06 -8.91
CA GLY A 124 1.32 -12.04 -8.62
C GLY A 124 0.73 -10.64 -8.48
N VAL A 125 -0.09 -10.48 -7.46
CA VAL A 125 -0.59 -9.17 -7.00
C VAL A 125 0.43 -8.60 -6.01
N ARG A 126 0.76 -7.33 -6.16
CA ARG A 126 1.77 -6.67 -5.34
C ARG A 126 1.20 -6.10 -4.04
N LEU A 127 2.10 -5.80 -3.11
CA LEU A 127 1.80 -5.26 -1.80
C LEU A 127 2.42 -3.87 -1.62
N HIS A 128 1.66 -2.97 -0.99
CA HIS A 128 2.10 -1.60 -0.72
C HIS A 128 1.59 -1.11 0.64
N THR A 129 2.39 -0.35 1.36
CA THR A 129 1.95 0.37 2.58
C THR A 129 2.88 1.55 2.87
N HIS A 130 2.48 2.47 3.74
CA HIS A 130 3.38 3.47 4.30
C HIS A 130 4.22 2.84 5.42
N LEU A 131 5.50 3.15 5.47
CA LEU A 131 6.41 2.59 6.48
C LEU A 131 7.51 3.57 6.85
N ALA A 132 7.77 3.70 8.15
CA ALA A 132 8.89 4.49 8.68
C ALA A 132 8.96 5.91 8.09
N GLU A 133 7.83 6.58 7.99
CA GLU A 133 7.74 7.92 7.42
C GLU A 133 8.41 8.97 8.32
N ASN A 134 8.21 8.84 9.63
CA ASN A 134 8.65 9.80 10.62
C ASN A 134 9.02 9.13 11.95
N ASP A 135 9.47 9.92 12.93
CA ASP A 135 9.90 9.42 14.24
C ASP A 135 8.75 8.83 15.06
N HIS A 136 7.50 9.30 14.84
CA HIS A 136 6.33 8.75 15.52
C HIS A 136 6.04 7.32 15.07
N ASP A 137 6.23 7.01 13.79
CA ASP A 137 6.07 5.65 13.27
C ASP A 137 7.05 4.69 13.95
N VAL A 138 8.30 5.11 14.08
CA VAL A 138 9.35 4.32 14.74
C VAL A 138 9.02 4.11 16.22
N ALA A 139 8.62 5.19 16.90
CA ALA A 139 8.26 5.14 18.33
C ALA A 139 7.04 4.25 18.56
N TYR A 140 6.00 4.38 17.74
CA TYR A 140 4.80 3.53 17.80
C TYR A 140 5.13 2.06 17.57
N SER A 141 5.91 1.74 16.54
CA SER A 141 6.30 0.37 16.22
C SER A 141 7.06 -0.29 17.38
N ARG A 142 7.99 0.44 17.99
CA ARG A 142 8.75 -0.04 19.14
C ARG A 142 7.87 -0.22 20.39
N ALA A 143 7.00 0.73 20.67
CA ALA A 143 6.13 0.70 21.86
C ALA A 143 5.06 -0.41 21.75
N THR A 144 4.45 -0.59 20.57
CA THR A 144 3.31 -1.47 20.37
C THR A 144 3.72 -2.90 20.03
N PHE A 145 4.74 -3.04 19.18
CA PHE A 145 5.13 -4.34 18.62
C PHE A 145 6.49 -4.84 19.13
N ASN A 146 7.23 -4.02 19.88
CA ASN A 146 8.61 -4.28 20.29
C ASN A 146 9.52 -4.61 19.08
N ARG A 147 9.33 -3.90 17.99
CA ARG A 147 10.05 -4.06 16.72
C ARG A 147 10.36 -2.71 16.10
N THR A 148 11.42 -2.64 15.30
CA THR A 148 11.57 -1.55 14.33
C THR A 148 10.52 -1.72 13.21
N PRO A 149 10.20 -0.65 12.45
CA PRO A 149 9.25 -0.77 11.34
C PRO A 149 9.62 -1.86 10.32
N ALA A 150 10.91 -2.01 9.99
CA ALA A 150 11.38 -3.03 9.04
C ALA A 150 11.27 -4.45 9.60
N GLU A 151 11.63 -4.67 10.87
CA GLU A 151 11.46 -5.96 11.55
C GLU A 151 9.97 -6.34 11.62
N TYR A 152 9.11 -5.38 11.93
CA TYR A 152 7.67 -5.63 11.97
C TYR A 152 7.11 -5.98 10.59
N ALA A 153 7.54 -5.27 9.54
CA ALA A 153 7.19 -5.63 8.17
C ALA A 153 7.65 -7.06 7.82
N GLN A 154 8.85 -7.46 8.24
CA GLN A 154 9.35 -8.82 8.08
C GLN A 154 8.47 -9.86 8.79
N ASP A 155 8.12 -9.62 10.07
CA ASP A 155 7.28 -10.52 10.88
C ASP A 155 5.88 -10.72 10.29
N LEU A 156 5.40 -9.74 9.52
CA LEU A 156 4.10 -9.77 8.84
C LEU A 156 4.17 -10.36 7.42
N GLY A 157 5.37 -10.67 6.91
CA GLY A 157 5.56 -11.12 5.52
C GLY A 157 5.49 -10.00 4.49
N TRP A 158 5.78 -8.76 4.89
CA TRP A 158 5.73 -7.56 4.05
C TRP A 158 7.12 -7.14 3.54
N LEU A 159 7.99 -8.11 3.28
CA LEU A 159 9.23 -7.93 2.54
C LEU A 159 9.26 -8.89 1.35
N GLY A 160 9.82 -8.47 0.23
CA GLY A 160 9.93 -9.25 -0.99
C GLY A 160 9.98 -8.39 -2.24
N ASP A 161 10.29 -8.99 -3.39
CA ASP A 161 10.30 -8.30 -4.69
C ASP A 161 8.88 -8.06 -5.27
N ASP A 162 7.87 -8.54 -4.56
CA ASP A 162 6.45 -8.26 -4.74
C ASP A 162 5.94 -7.10 -3.87
N VAL A 163 6.80 -6.48 -3.07
CA VAL A 163 6.44 -5.46 -2.06
C VAL A 163 7.17 -4.15 -2.33
N TRP A 164 6.50 -3.02 -2.14
CA TRP A 164 7.16 -1.72 -1.99
C TRP A 164 6.49 -0.90 -0.89
N HIS A 165 7.28 -0.06 -0.21
CA HIS A 165 6.80 0.81 0.86
C HIS A 165 6.99 2.27 0.50
N ALA A 166 6.02 3.11 0.88
CA ALA A 166 6.14 4.56 0.76
C ALA A 166 6.98 5.13 1.91
N HIS A 167 7.66 6.21 1.61
CA HIS A 167 8.51 7.01 2.47
C HIS A 167 9.81 6.34 2.87
N CYS A 168 9.81 5.45 3.84
CA CYS A 168 10.99 4.73 4.39
C CYS A 168 12.12 5.66 4.88
N VAL A 169 11.78 6.89 5.28
CA VAL A 169 12.75 7.96 5.66
C VAL A 169 13.51 7.60 6.93
N ARG A 170 12.85 6.90 7.84
CA ARG A 170 13.39 6.53 9.17
C ARG A 170 13.76 5.05 9.28
N LEU A 171 14.08 4.39 8.17
CA LEU A 171 14.70 3.07 8.23
C LEU A 171 16.09 3.19 8.85
N ASP A 172 16.39 2.29 9.80
CA ASP A 172 17.73 2.12 10.35
C ASP A 172 18.60 1.24 9.41
N GLU A 173 19.90 1.19 9.65
CA GLU A 173 20.82 0.39 8.82
C GLU A 173 20.44 -1.10 8.75
N PRO A 174 20.03 -1.79 9.85
CA PRO A 174 19.52 -3.15 9.76
C PRO A 174 18.30 -3.26 8.86
N GLY A 175 17.36 -2.31 8.96
CA GLY A 175 16.16 -2.25 8.09
C GLY A 175 16.50 -2.08 6.62
N ILE A 176 17.45 -1.20 6.29
CA ILE A 176 17.97 -1.05 4.93
C ILE A 176 18.57 -2.38 4.43
N GLY A 177 19.30 -3.08 5.29
CA GLY A 177 19.85 -4.40 4.99
C GLY A 177 18.77 -5.45 4.68
N LEU A 178 17.68 -5.47 5.45
CA LEU A 178 16.53 -6.34 5.21
C LEU A 178 15.87 -6.06 3.86
N PHE A 179 15.65 -4.78 3.53
CA PHE A 179 15.08 -4.36 2.24
C PHE A 179 15.98 -4.77 1.06
N ALA A 180 17.28 -4.54 1.17
CA ALA A 180 18.24 -4.93 0.15
C ALA A 180 18.27 -6.45 -0.09
N ALA A 181 18.32 -7.24 0.99
CA ALA A 181 18.36 -8.69 0.92
C ALA A 181 17.06 -9.28 0.32
N SER A 182 15.91 -8.72 0.64
CA SER A 182 14.60 -9.13 0.13
C SER A 182 14.22 -8.52 -1.22
N ARG A 183 14.98 -7.53 -1.70
CA ARG A 183 14.65 -6.72 -2.88
C ARG A 183 13.32 -5.97 -2.76
N THR A 184 12.97 -5.58 -1.54
CA THR A 184 11.80 -4.76 -1.28
C THR A 184 11.97 -3.37 -1.86
N GLY A 185 10.97 -2.88 -2.58
CA GLY A 185 10.99 -1.57 -3.22
C GLY A 185 10.69 -0.42 -2.24
N VAL A 186 11.13 0.78 -2.60
CA VAL A 186 10.82 2.02 -1.89
C VAL A 186 10.24 3.03 -2.87
N ALA A 187 9.11 3.64 -2.49
CA ALA A 187 8.55 4.81 -3.15
C ALA A 187 9.00 6.05 -2.39
N HIS A 188 9.98 6.75 -2.91
CA HIS A 188 10.45 8.01 -2.33
C HIS A 188 9.43 9.13 -2.58
N CYS A 189 8.99 9.80 -1.52
CA CYS A 189 7.94 10.82 -1.55
C CYS A 189 8.44 12.20 -1.10
N PRO A 190 9.44 12.81 -1.80
CA PRO A 190 10.15 13.99 -1.28
C PRO A 190 9.23 15.19 -1.08
N CYS A 191 8.30 15.45 -1.99
CA CYS A 191 7.38 16.57 -1.87
C CYS A 191 6.43 16.42 -0.67
N SER A 192 5.91 15.22 -0.44
CA SER A 192 5.08 14.90 0.72
C SER A 192 5.91 15.05 2.02
N ASN A 193 7.09 14.45 2.06
CA ASN A 193 7.96 14.51 3.23
C ASN A 193 8.34 15.96 3.60
N MET A 194 8.67 16.80 2.64
CA MET A 194 8.94 18.23 2.88
C MET A 194 7.72 18.97 3.44
N ARG A 195 6.51 18.68 2.94
CA ARG A 195 5.27 19.33 3.43
C ARG A 195 4.89 18.89 4.83
N LEU A 196 5.15 17.64 5.19
CA LEU A 196 4.80 17.03 6.47
C LEU A 196 5.94 17.12 7.49
N ALA A 197 7.07 17.70 7.13
CA ALA A 197 8.29 17.72 7.94
C ALA A 197 8.73 16.31 8.40
N SER A 198 8.64 15.34 7.50
CA SER A 198 8.93 13.92 7.72
C SER A 198 10.30 13.56 7.15
N GLY A 199 11.36 14.29 7.46
CA GLY A 199 12.66 13.95 6.88
C GLY A 199 13.81 14.72 7.45
#